data_115fa607d2aac0e000672244a90616f8
#
_entry.id   115fa607d2aac0e000672244a90616f8
#
_cell.length_a   1.000
_cell.length_b   1.000
_cell.length_c   1.000
_cell.angle_alpha   90.00
_cell.angle_beta   90.00
_cell.angle_gamma   90.00
#
_symmetry.space_group_name_H-M   'P 1'
#
loop_
_entity.id
_entity.type
_entity.pdbx_description
1 polymer ?
#
loop_
_entity_poly.entity_id
_entity_poly.type
_entity_poly.pdbx_seq_one_letter_code
_entity_poly.pdbx_strand_id
1 'polypeptide(L)'
;AGFHPLWFLVCVGVVSLAGGPSWGLLATVSMTHLKHGDRTFPLVRVGATLGWIVGGLITSHMLMSDTSVHCGYAAAGVRMAAAIAAMLLPLTLPLGTAGSWKSRLGLDAFVLMKQRDHLVFFIVTALYSIPLTSIYMYAPEFLKVLGDPRPTGTMTIAQMLEAVSMFALGAMMTRMRVKTLLMWSLGFSVLRFALSASAGWTGFIGWHLG
;
A
#
# COMPACT_ATOMS: atom_id res chain seq x y z
N ALA A 1 6.68 31.29 11.87
CA ALA A 1 6.59 31.54 10.42
C ALA A 1 5.70 30.44 9.84
N GLY A 2 4.47 30.80 9.44
CA GLY A 2 3.51 29.83 8.89
C GLY A 2 3.95 29.35 7.52
N PHE A 3 4.02 28.05 7.36
CA PHE A 3 4.25 27.43 6.06
C PHE A 3 3.02 27.72 5.17
N HIS A 4 3.23 28.35 4.04
CA HIS A 4 2.12 28.67 3.15
C HIS A 4 1.55 27.36 2.57
N PRO A 5 0.22 27.12 2.60
CA PRO A 5 -0.38 25.85 2.15
C PRO A 5 0.01 25.44 0.73
N LEU A 6 0.23 26.40 -0.16
CA LEU A 6 0.66 26.14 -1.54
C LEU A 6 2.06 25.49 -1.60
N TRP A 7 3.01 25.91 -0.78
CA TRP A 7 4.33 25.29 -0.73
C TRP A 7 4.25 23.83 -0.24
N PHE A 8 3.39 23.59 0.74
CA PHE A 8 3.14 22.22 1.18
C PHE A 8 2.59 21.35 0.05
N LEU A 9 1.59 21.84 -0.70
CA LEU A 9 1.03 21.11 -1.84
C LEU A 9 2.06 20.86 -2.94
N VAL A 10 2.91 21.85 -3.25
CA VAL A 10 4.01 21.68 -4.24
C VAL A 10 4.98 20.61 -3.78
N CYS A 11 5.42 20.65 -2.53
CA CYS A 11 6.33 19.63 -1.98
C CYS A 11 5.71 18.23 -2.02
N VAL A 12 4.46 18.08 -1.60
CA VAL A 12 3.72 16.82 -1.67
C VAL A 12 3.58 16.35 -3.12
N GLY A 13 3.27 17.25 -4.04
CA GLY A 13 3.18 16.93 -5.48
C GLY A 13 4.49 16.38 -6.04
N VAL A 14 5.61 17.04 -5.75
CA VAL A 14 6.96 16.60 -6.19
C VAL A 14 7.30 15.23 -5.60
N VAL A 15 7.06 15.04 -4.29
CA VAL A 15 7.31 13.75 -3.61
C VAL A 15 6.44 12.64 -4.20
N SER A 16 5.18 12.92 -4.51
CA SER A 16 4.25 11.96 -5.11
C SER A 16 4.65 11.58 -6.53
N LEU A 17 5.08 12.53 -7.34
CA LEU A 17 5.58 12.27 -8.69
C LEU A 17 6.86 11.42 -8.68
N ALA A 18 7.78 11.70 -7.75
CA ALA A 18 9.02 10.94 -7.62
C ALA A 18 8.78 9.55 -6.99
N GLY A 19 7.88 9.45 -6.02
CA GLY A 19 7.63 8.22 -5.25
C GLY A 19 6.60 7.28 -5.88
N GLY A 20 5.67 7.79 -6.67
CA GLY A 20 4.58 7.00 -7.27
C GLY A 20 5.06 5.77 -8.04
N PRO A 21 6.05 5.89 -8.95
CA PRO A 21 6.57 4.74 -9.70
C PRO A 21 7.29 3.69 -8.87
N SER A 22 7.72 4.01 -7.64
CA SER A 22 8.57 3.13 -6.83
C SER A 22 7.94 1.77 -6.55
N TRP A 23 6.62 1.71 -6.33
CA TRP A 23 5.91 0.45 -6.12
C TRP A 23 5.93 -0.44 -7.37
N GLY A 24 5.68 0.14 -8.54
CA GLY A 24 5.75 -0.57 -9.80
C GLY A 24 7.15 -1.07 -10.11
N LEU A 25 8.17 -0.23 -9.89
CA LEU A 25 9.58 -0.59 -10.09
C LEU A 25 10.01 -1.73 -9.16
N LEU A 26 9.69 -1.66 -7.86
CA LEU A 26 9.98 -2.74 -6.93
C LEU A 26 9.32 -4.05 -7.31
N ALA A 27 8.06 -4.01 -7.75
CA ALA A 27 7.36 -5.18 -8.26
C ALA A 27 8.05 -5.74 -9.51
N THR A 28 8.42 -4.89 -10.46
CA THR A 28 9.10 -5.29 -11.71
C THR A 28 10.46 -5.94 -11.40
N VAL A 29 11.30 -5.31 -10.58
CA VAL A 29 12.60 -5.87 -10.18
C VAL A 29 12.42 -7.22 -9.49
N SER A 30 11.46 -7.31 -8.56
CA SER A 30 11.16 -8.57 -7.86
C SER A 30 10.74 -9.67 -8.84
N MET A 31 9.81 -9.39 -9.75
CA MET A 31 9.33 -10.37 -10.73
C MET A 31 10.41 -10.79 -11.72
N THR A 32 11.33 -9.91 -12.07
CA THR A 32 12.43 -10.23 -13.01
C THR A 32 13.47 -11.15 -12.40
N HIS A 33 13.74 -11.03 -11.09
CA HIS A 33 14.80 -11.79 -10.42
C HIS A 33 14.32 -13.01 -9.62
N LEU A 34 13.01 -13.15 -9.40
CA LEU A 34 12.45 -14.31 -8.73
C LEU A 34 12.25 -15.49 -9.70
N LYS A 35 12.79 -16.67 -9.38
CA LYS A 35 12.65 -17.88 -10.21
C LYS A 35 11.21 -18.35 -10.40
N HIS A 36 10.34 -18.08 -9.40
CA HIS A 36 8.91 -18.41 -9.39
C HIS A 36 8.13 -17.18 -8.88
N GLY A 37 8.19 -16.10 -9.66
CA GLY A 37 7.65 -14.80 -9.25
C GLY A 37 6.19 -14.83 -8.83
N ASP A 38 5.35 -15.62 -9.49
CA ASP A 38 3.94 -15.83 -9.17
C ASP A 38 3.70 -16.36 -7.75
N ARG A 39 4.57 -17.25 -7.25
CA ARG A 39 4.45 -17.88 -5.91
C ARG A 39 5.23 -17.16 -4.83
N THR A 40 6.37 -16.55 -5.18
CA THR A 40 7.28 -15.95 -4.19
C THR A 40 7.05 -14.46 -4.00
N PHE A 41 6.43 -13.78 -4.94
CA PHE A 41 6.12 -12.35 -4.83
C PHE A 41 5.28 -11.98 -3.59
N PRO A 42 4.26 -12.77 -3.17
CA PRO A 42 3.56 -12.49 -1.91
C PRO A 42 4.48 -12.43 -0.69
N LEU A 43 5.52 -13.28 -0.63
CA LEU A 43 6.49 -13.26 0.46
C LEU A 43 7.36 -11.99 0.46
N VAL A 44 7.76 -11.51 -0.72
CA VAL A 44 8.46 -10.22 -0.84
C VAL A 44 7.58 -9.08 -0.34
N ARG A 45 6.29 -9.14 -0.66
CA ARG A 45 5.31 -8.15 -0.22
C ARG A 45 5.09 -8.16 1.30
N VAL A 46 5.20 -9.31 1.97
CA VAL A 46 5.20 -9.40 3.44
C VAL A 46 6.28 -8.49 4.05
N GLY A 47 7.46 -8.40 3.44
CA GLY A 47 8.51 -7.48 3.89
C GLY A 47 8.06 -6.02 3.92
N ALA A 48 7.27 -5.58 2.95
CA ALA A 48 6.69 -4.23 2.94
C ALA A 48 5.66 -4.04 4.08
N THR A 49 4.82 -5.05 4.34
CA THR A 49 3.86 -5.02 5.45
C THR A 49 4.57 -5.01 6.81
N LEU A 50 5.64 -5.79 6.98
CA LEU A 50 6.46 -5.75 8.19
C LEU A 50 7.12 -4.38 8.37
N GLY A 51 7.63 -3.77 7.29
CA GLY A 51 8.15 -2.41 7.32
C GLY A 51 7.10 -1.38 7.77
N TRP A 52 5.86 -1.54 7.34
CA TRP A 52 4.74 -0.70 7.78
C TRP A 52 4.46 -0.88 9.27
N ILE A 53 4.38 -2.12 9.76
CA ILE A 53 4.15 -2.43 11.19
C ILE A 53 5.27 -1.81 12.03
N VAL A 54 6.52 -2.06 11.69
CA VAL A 54 7.69 -1.52 12.42
C VAL A 54 7.67 0.01 12.40
N GLY A 55 7.40 0.63 11.26
CA GLY A 55 7.28 2.07 11.12
C GLY A 55 6.19 2.67 12.01
N GLY A 56 5.00 2.04 12.03
CA GLY A 56 3.89 2.45 12.89
C GLY A 56 4.21 2.34 14.38
N LEU A 57 4.83 1.22 14.79
CA LEU A 57 5.24 1.01 16.18
C LEU A 57 6.32 2.02 16.62
N ILE A 58 7.31 2.29 15.79
CA ILE A 58 8.35 3.30 16.08
C ILE A 58 7.71 4.68 16.21
N THR A 59 6.85 5.08 15.28
CA THR A 59 6.21 6.39 15.29
C THR A 59 5.35 6.58 16.52
N SER A 60 4.54 5.58 16.88
CA SER A 60 3.55 5.68 17.93
C SER A 60 4.12 5.45 19.32
N HIS A 61 5.02 4.47 19.48
CA HIS A 61 5.49 4.07 20.81
C HIS A 61 6.88 4.62 21.16
N MET A 62 7.79 4.71 20.20
CA MET A 62 9.15 5.22 20.46
C MET A 62 9.22 6.73 20.31
N LEU A 63 8.70 7.28 19.23
CA LEU A 63 8.77 8.70 18.95
C LEU A 63 7.61 9.49 19.55
N MET A 64 6.51 8.81 19.95
CA MET A 64 5.26 9.45 20.42
C MET A 64 4.83 10.63 19.53
N SER A 65 4.97 10.46 18.24
CA SER A 65 4.89 11.56 17.25
C SER A 65 3.79 11.38 16.22
N ASP A 66 2.67 10.71 16.59
CA ASP A 66 1.51 10.50 15.70
C ASP A 66 0.99 11.82 15.07
N THR A 67 1.20 12.95 15.75
CA THR A 67 0.76 14.28 15.30
C THR A 67 1.88 15.30 15.22
N SER A 68 3.13 14.88 15.33
CA SER A 68 4.29 15.77 15.37
C SER A 68 5.06 15.74 14.05
N VAL A 69 5.72 16.86 13.73
CA VAL A 69 6.64 16.97 12.58
C VAL A 69 7.82 16.00 12.66
N HIS A 70 8.13 15.48 13.85
CA HIS A 70 9.21 14.49 14.04
C HIS A 70 8.96 13.20 13.25
N CYS A 71 7.69 12.82 13.04
CA CYS A 71 7.33 11.72 12.15
C CYS A 71 7.84 11.95 10.72
N GLY A 72 7.75 13.18 10.21
CA GLY A 72 8.26 13.54 8.89
C GLY A 72 9.78 13.40 8.77
N TYR A 73 10.53 13.84 9.78
CA TYR A 73 11.98 13.70 9.81
C TYR A 73 12.41 12.22 9.91
N ALA A 74 11.73 11.44 10.74
CA ALA A 74 11.98 10.00 10.83
C ALA A 74 11.71 9.30 9.49
N ALA A 75 10.59 9.62 8.84
CA ALA A 75 10.25 9.09 7.52
C ALA A 75 11.29 9.49 6.44
N ALA A 76 11.82 10.71 6.49
CA ALA A 76 12.90 11.15 5.59
C ALA A 76 14.18 10.33 5.82
N GLY A 77 14.56 10.09 7.07
CA GLY A 77 15.72 9.25 7.42
C GLY A 77 15.59 7.81 6.91
N VAL A 78 14.43 7.19 7.12
CA VAL A 78 14.14 5.84 6.63
C VAL A 78 14.18 5.79 5.09
N ARG A 79 13.63 6.79 4.40
CA ARG A 79 13.69 6.87 2.93
C ARG A 79 15.12 7.03 2.41
N MET A 80 15.95 7.80 3.12
CA MET A 80 17.39 7.93 2.80
C MET A 80 18.07 6.55 2.92
N ALA A 81 17.87 5.84 4.03
CA ALA A 81 18.40 4.49 4.21
C ALA A 81 17.91 3.52 3.11
N ALA A 82 16.64 3.60 2.74
CA ALA A 82 16.09 2.79 1.65
C ALA A 82 16.72 3.14 0.29
N ALA A 83 17.02 4.42 0.02
CA ALA A 83 17.71 4.84 -1.20
C ALA A 83 19.14 4.28 -1.27
N ILE A 84 19.85 4.28 -0.14
CA ILE A 84 21.18 3.65 -0.04
C ILE A 84 21.09 2.14 -0.24
N ALA A 85 20.12 1.48 0.39
CA ALA A 85 19.89 0.05 0.21
C ALA A 85 19.52 -0.32 -1.24
N ALA A 86 18.83 0.57 -1.95
CA ALA A 86 18.51 0.36 -3.35
C ALA A 86 19.74 0.27 -4.27
N MET A 87 20.88 0.84 -3.87
CA MET A 87 22.14 0.69 -4.61
C MET A 87 22.67 -0.76 -4.58
N LEU A 88 22.20 -1.58 -3.64
CA LEU A 88 22.56 -3.00 -3.53
C LEU A 88 21.66 -3.91 -4.39
N LEU A 89 20.61 -3.35 -5.03
CA LEU A 89 19.75 -4.13 -5.90
C LEU A 89 20.49 -4.62 -7.14
N PRO A 90 20.15 -5.81 -7.65
CA PRO A 90 20.78 -6.34 -8.85
C PRO A 90 20.49 -5.43 -10.05
N LEU A 91 21.46 -5.34 -10.95
CA LEU A 91 21.33 -4.59 -12.20
C LEU A 91 20.20 -5.16 -13.04
N THR A 92 19.15 -4.41 -13.21
CA THR A 92 18.02 -4.75 -14.07
C THR A 92 18.10 -3.90 -15.33
N LEU A 93 18.32 -4.54 -16.47
CA LEU A 93 18.35 -3.84 -17.75
C LEU A 93 16.97 -3.27 -18.07
N PRO A 94 16.92 -2.09 -18.75
CA PRO A 94 15.65 -1.53 -19.21
C PRO A 94 14.91 -2.53 -20.09
N LEU A 95 13.67 -2.85 -19.76
CA LEU A 95 12.83 -3.79 -20.52
C LEU A 95 12.26 -3.19 -21.81
N GLY A 96 12.42 -1.89 -22.03
CA GLY A 96 11.90 -1.17 -23.18
C GLY A 96 12.99 -0.77 -24.19
N THR A 97 12.74 -0.97 -25.47
CA THR A 97 13.47 -0.29 -26.54
C THR A 97 13.08 1.19 -26.52
N ALA A 98 14.03 2.07 -26.90
CA ALA A 98 13.79 3.51 -26.99
C ALA A 98 12.72 3.82 -28.07
N GLY A 99 11.46 3.70 -27.68
CA GLY A 99 10.30 3.93 -28.50
C GLY A 99 9.81 5.39 -28.45
N SER A 100 8.67 5.62 -29.04
CA SER A 100 7.92 6.88 -29.05
C SER A 100 7.74 7.43 -27.64
N TRP A 101 7.53 8.74 -27.52
CA TRP A 101 7.13 9.40 -26.27
C TRP A 101 5.93 8.72 -25.58
N LYS A 102 4.99 8.20 -26.35
CA LYS A 102 3.83 7.44 -25.83
C LYS A 102 4.26 6.17 -25.09
N SER A 103 5.24 5.45 -25.65
CA SER A 103 5.81 4.25 -25.03
C SER A 103 6.56 4.58 -23.73
N ARG A 104 7.32 5.68 -23.73
CA ARG A 104 8.04 6.14 -22.52
C ARG A 104 7.11 6.53 -21.37
N LEU A 105 5.93 7.04 -21.68
CA LEU A 105 4.89 7.37 -20.70
C LEU A 105 4.00 6.18 -20.33
N GLY A 106 4.27 4.99 -20.89
CA GLY A 106 3.45 3.80 -20.64
C GLY A 106 2.05 3.86 -21.25
N LEU A 107 1.77 4.82 -22.13
CA LEU A 107 0.45 4.98 -22.76
C LEU A 107 0.08 3.80 -23.65
N ASP A 108 1.06 3.05 -24.11
CA ASP A 108 0.84 1.82 -24.87
C ASP A 108 0.13 0.74 -24.02
N ALA A 109 0.24 0.82 -22.69
CA ALA A 109 -0.49 -0.07 -21.79
C ALA A 109 -2.01 0.09 -21.89
N PHE A 110 -2.51 1.27 -22.31
CA PHE A 110 -3.94 1.47 -22.55
C PHE A 110 -4.50 0.58 -23.68
N VAL A 111 -3.65 0.07 -24.57
CA VAL A 111 -4.08 -0.92 -25.57
C VAL A 111 -4.57 -2.20 -24.90
N LEU A 112 -4.05 -2.56 -23.73
CA LEU A 112 -4.51 -3.72 -22.97
C LEU A 112 -5.98 -3.58 -22.53
N MET A 113 -6.47 -2.36 -22.36
CA MET A 113 -7.88 -2.12 -22.00
C MET A 113 -8.86 -2.47 -23.12
N LYS A 114 -8.39 -2.69 -24.35
CA LYS A 114 -9.23 -3.23 -25.42
C LYS A 114 -9.67 -4.67 -25.17
N GLN A 115 -8.93 -5.40 -24.33
CA GLN A 115 -9.29 -6.74 -23.89
C GLN A 115 -10.21 -6.63 -22.68
N ARG A 116 -11.36 -7.29 -22.75
CA ARG A 116 -12.41 -7.23 -21.72
C ARG A 116 -11.89 -7.57 -20.33
N ASP A 117 -11.07 -8.60 -20.22
CA ASP A 117 -10.58 -9.06 -18.92
C ASP A 117 -9.66 -8.03 -18.24
N HIS A 118 -8.78 -7.40 -19.01
CA HIS A 118 -7.91 -6.32 -18.51
C HIS A 118 -8.71 -5.07 -18.14
N LEU A 119 -9.72 -4.72 -18.94
CA LEU A 119 -10.61 -3.59 -18.62
C LEU A 119 -11.36 -3.83 -17.32
N VAL A 120 -11.95 -5.02 -17.15
CA VAL A 120 -12.67 -5.40 -15.91
C VAL A 120 -11.71 -5.35 -14.72
N PHE A 121 -10.52 -5.92 -14.86
CA PHE A 121 -9.52 -5.87 -13.79
C PHE A 121 -9.13 -4.43 -13.42
N PHE A 122 -8.92 -3.57 -14.41
CA PHE A 122 -8.63 -2.15 -14.19
C PHE A 122 -9.76 -1.44 -13.42
N ILE A 123 -11.02 -1.65 -13.86
CA ILE A 123 -12.19 -1.05 -13.20
C ILE A 123 -12.31 -1.55 -11.75
N VAL A 124 -12.18 -2.84 -11.51
CA VAL A 124 -12.25 -3.42 -10.16
C VAL A 124 -11.15 -2.85 -9.27
N THR A 125 -9.92 -2.75 -9.77
CA THR A 125 -8.80 -2.18 -9.02
C THR A 125 -9.03 -0.71 -8.70
N ALA A 126 -9.52 0.08 -9.67
CA ALA A 126 -9.84 1.49 -9.47
C ALA A 126 -10.94 1.68 -8.42
N LEU A 127 -12.03 0.93 -8.52
CA LEU A 127 -13.14 0.98 -7.56
C LEU A 127 -12.70 0.55 -6.16
N TYR A 128 -11.83 -0.47 -6.05
CA TYR A 128 -11.30 -0.92 -4.77
C TYR A 128 -10.37 0.12 -4.11
N SER A 129 -9.61 0.85 -4.92
CA SER A 129 -8.65 1.85 -4.40
C SER A 129 -9.32 3.06 -3.76
N ILE A 130 -10.53 3.43 -4.17
CA ILE A 130 -11.26 4.58 -3.63
C ILE A 130 -11.51 4.43 -2.12
N PRO A 131 -12.23 3.40 -1.65
CA PRO A 131 -12.48 3.21 -0.22
C PRO A 131 -11.20 2.91 0.56
N LEU A 132 -10.24 2.22 -0.03
CA LEU A 132 -8.95 1.94 0.60
C LEU A 132 -8.20 3.24 0.94
N THR A 133 -8.14 4.18 0.01
CA THR A 133 -7.53 5.50 0.25
C THR A 133 -8.23 6.25 1.37
N SER A 134 -9.56 6.23 1.37
CA SER A 134 -10.37 6.90 2.41
C SER A 134 -10.03 6.37 3.81
N ILE A 135 -9.89 5.05 3.96
CA ILE A 135 -9.51 4.46 5.24
C ILE A 135 -8.14 4.97 5.71
N TYR A 136 -7.11 4.89 4.86
CA TYR A 136 -5.76 5.31 5.28
C TYR A 136 -5.68 6.79 5.64
N MET A 137 -6.50 7.63 5.02
CA MET A 137 -6.52 9.06 5.32
C MET A 137 -7.29 9.41 6.59
N TYR A 138 -8.44 8.78 6.83
CA TYR A 138 -9.37 9.17 7.88
C TYR A 138 -9.30 8.30 9.14
N ALA A 139 -8.76 7.10 9.05
CA ALA A 139 -8.74 6.18 10.17
C ALA A 139 -7.98 6.70 11.41
N PRO A 140 -6.79 7.30 11.29
CA PRO A 140 -6.09 7.80 12.46
C PRO A 140 -6.90 8.86 13.18
N GLU A 141 -7.57 9.74 12.44
CA GLU A 141 -8.41 10.79 13.02
C GLU A 141 -9.68 10.22 13.66
N PHE A 142 -10.29 9.24 13.00
CA PHE A 142 -11.46 8.53 13.56
C PHE A 142 -11.12 7.79 14.86
N LEU A 143 -9.98 7.11 14.94
CA LEU A 143 -9.52 6.45 16.16
C LEU A 143 -9.27 7.46 17.30
N LYS A 144 -8.75 8.65 16.99
CA LYS A 144 -8.62 9.73 17.99
C LYS A 144 -9.98 10.18 18.52
N VAL A 145 -10.96 10.35 17.65
CA VAL A 145 -12.33 10.73 18.05
C VAL A 145 -12.94 9.66 18.99
N LEU A 146 -12.59 8.38 18.76
CA LEU A 146 -12.96 7.27 19.64
C LEU A 146 -12.15 7.23 20.96
N GLY A 147 -11.21 8.15 21.15
CA GLY A 147 -10.40 8.24 22.37
C GLY A 147 -9.12 7.42 22.36
N ASP A 148 -8.68 6.92 21.21
CA ASP A 148 -7.41 6.20 21.10
C ASP A 148 -6.23 7.19 21.17
N PRO A 149 -5.34 7.06 22.17
CA PRO A 149 -4.17 7.92 22.30
C PRO A 149 -3.06 7.61 21.29
N ARG A 150 -3.11 6.44 20.66
CA ARG A 150 -2.04 5.94 19.77
C ARG A 150 -2.60 5.32 18.48
N PRO A 151 -3.29 6.09 17.66
CA PRO A 151 -4.03 5.58 16.50
C PRO A 151 -3.15 4.86 15.48
N THR A 152 -1.93 5.35 15.25
CA THR A 152 -1.00 4.69 14.30
C THR A 152 -0.55 3.32 14.83
N GLY A 153 -0.29 3.21 16.14
CA GLY A 153 0.04 1.92 16.76
C GLY A 153 -1.12 0.94 16.67
N THR A 154 -2.34 1.39 16.93
CA THR A 154 -3.55 0.57 16.84
C THR A 154 -3.78 0.06 15.41
N MET A 155 -3.54 0.88 14.40
CA MET A 155 -3.64 0.47 12.99
C MET A 155 -2.67 -0.67 12.62
N THR A 156 -1.54 -0.82 13.34
CA THR A 156 -0.61 -1.92 13.07
C THR A 156 -1.19 -3.30 13.36
N ILE A 157 -2.22 -3.40 14.21
CA ILE A 157 -2.91 -4.66 14.50
C ILE A 157 -3.58 -5.19 13.22
N ALA A 158 -4.26 -4.33 12.48
CA ALA A 158 -4.86 -4.71 11.20
C ALA A 158 -3.80 -5.17 10.20
N GLN A 159 -2.62 -4.53 10.19
CA GLN A 159 -1.51 -4.90 9.32
C GLN A 159 -0.89 -6.27 9.69
N MET A 160 -0.89 -6.63 10.99
CA MET A 160 -0.46 -7.97 11.41
C MET A 160 -1.38 -9.05 10.84
N LEU A 161 -2.69 -8.82 10.86
CA LEU A 161 -3.67 -9.73 10.26
C LEU A 161 -3.50 -9.81 8.73
N GLU A 162 -3.21 -8.68 8.08
CA GLU A 162 -2.88 -8.66 6.64
C GLU A 162 -1.64 -9.52 6.34
N ALA A 163 -0.58 -9.40 7.13
CA ALA A 163 0.62 -10.21 6.96
C ALA A 163 0.30 -11.72 7.08
N VAL A 164 -0.49 -12.12 8.06
CA VAL A 164 -0.95 -13.52 8.23
C VAL A 164 -1.74 -13.97 7.01
N SER A 165 -2.65 -13.14 6.51
CA SER A 165 -3.46 -13.47 5.33
C SER A 165 -2.63 -13.65 4.06
N MET A 166 -1.52 -12.92 3.90
CA MET A 166 -0.60 -13.08 2.78
C MET A 166 0.10 -14.44 2.77
N PHE A 167 0.46 -14.98 3.94
CA PHE A 167 0.99 -16.36 4.02
C PHE A 167 -0.08 -17.38 3.65
N ALA A 168 -1.32 -17.20 4.12
CA ALA A 168 -2.43 -18.07 3.77
C ALA A 168 -2.76 -18.01 2.27
N LEU A 169 -2.67 -16.82 1.66
CA LEU A 169 -2.96 -16.60 0.26
C LEU A 169 -2.12 -17.49 -0.66
N GLY A 170 -0.82 -17.64 -0.38
CA GLY A 170 0.06 -18.52 -1.15
C GLY A 170 -0.46 -19.96 -1.18
N ALA A 171 -0.91 -20.49 -0.05
CA ALA A 171 -1.50 -21.83 0.04
C ALA A 171 -2.89 -21.90 -0.63
N MET A 172 -3.70 -20.84 -0.51
CA MET A 172 -5.03 -20.79 -1.12
C MET A 172 -4.96 -20.73 -2.66
N MET A 173 -4.00 -20.02 -3.21
CA MET A 173 -3.80 -19.91 -4.67
C MET A 173 -3.48 -21.26 -5.34
N THR A 174 -2.97 -22.25 -4.60
CA THR A 174 -2.76 -23.61 -5.13
C THR A 174 -4.05 -24.42 -5.20
N ARG A 175 -5.09 -24.05 -4.46
CA ARG A 175 -6.35 -24.80 -4.32
C ARG A 175 -7.57 -24.11 -4.91
N MET A 176 -7.54 -22.80 -5.01
CA MET A 176 -8.69 -22.00 -5.43
C MET A 176 -8.36 -21.14 -6.65
N ARG A 177 -9.37 -20.88 -7.48
CA ARG A 177 -9.24 -19.98 -8.62
C ARG A 177 -9.03 -18.54 -8.14
N VAL A 178 -8.12 -17.81 -8.76
CA VAL A 178 -7.81 -16.40 -8.41
C VAL A 178 -9.07 -15.52 -8.40
N LYS A 179 -9.98 -15.72 -9.36
CA LYS A 179 -11.26 -15.02 -9.40
C LYS A 179 -12.09 -15.23 -8.13
N THR A 180 -12.13 -16.45 -7.62
CA THR A 180 -12.90 -16.78 -6.38
C THR A 180 -12.25 -16.10 -5.17
N LEU A 181 -10.92 -16.11 -5.08
CA LEU A 181 -10.18 -15.43 -4.01
C LEU A 181 -10.44 -13.92 -4.05
N LEU A 182 -10.43 -13.32 -5.23
CA LEU A 182 -10.74 -11.90 -5.41
C LEU A 182 -12.17 -11.57 -4.96
N MET A 183 -13.15 -12.42 -5.31
CA MET A 183 -14.54 -12.22 -4.87
C MET A 183 -14.68 -12.32 -3.35
N TRP A 184 -14.01 -13.26 -2.69
CA TRP A 184 -13.96 -13.35 -1.24
C TRP A 184 -13.33 -12.12 -0.62
N SER A 185 -12.19 -11.66 -1.12
CA SER A 185 -11.51 -10.45 -0.65
C SER A 185 -12.41 -9.21 -0.76
N LEU A 186 -13.09 -9.03 -1.89
CA LEU A 186 -14.04 -7.94 -2.07
C LEU A 186 -15.24 -8.05 -1.12
N GLY A 187 -15.76 -9.27 -0.90
CA GLY A 187 -16.86 -9.52 0.05
C GLY A 187 -16.46 -9.16 1.49
N PHE A 188 -15.30 -9.59 1.93
CA PHE A 188 -14.75 -9.20 3.24
C PHE A 188 -14.50 -7.69 3.35
N SER A 189 -14.06 -7.05 2.26
CA SER A 189 -13.90 -5.60 2.22
C SER A 189 -15.23 -4.87 2.42
N VAL A 190 -16.30 -5.32 1.77
CA VAL A 190 -17.65 -4.76 1.98
C VAL A 190 -18.09 -4.94 3.44
N LEU A 191 -17.91 -6.14 4.00
CA LEU A 191 -18.25 -6.42 5.40
C LEU A 191 -17.45 -5.51 6.36
N ARG A 192 -16.17 -5.35 6.11
CA ARG A 192 -15.30 -4.43 6.88
C ARG A 192 -15.87 -3.02 6.90
N PHE A 193 -16.18 -2.45 5.73
CA PHE A 193 -16.70 -1.09 5.66
C PHE A 193 -18.06 -0.96 6.34
N ALA A 194 -18.94 -1.95 6.18
CA ALA A 194 -20.24 -1.98 6.86
C ALA A 194 -20.08 -1.98 8.39
N LEU A 195 -19.17 -2.79 8.92
CA LEU A 195 -18.87 -2.85 10.35
C LEU A 195 -18.20 -1.55 10.85
N SER A 196 -17.29 -0.97 10.06
CA SER A 196 -16.62 0.28 10.43
C SER A 196 -17.56 1.49 10.40
N ALA A 197 -18.60 1.45 9.59
CA ALA A 197 -19.63 2.49 9.55
C ALA A 197 -20.58 2.42 10.74
N SER A 198 -20.67 1.28 11.44
CA SER A 198 -21.47 1.17 12.65
C SER A 198 -20.79 1.88 13.81
N ALA A 199 -21.59 2.56 14.65
CA ALA A 199 -21.08 3.27 15.82
C ALA A 199 -20.60 2.32 16.92
N GLY A 200 -19.63 2.75 17.71
CA GLY A 200 -19.20 2.08 18.94
C GLY A 200 -18.41 0.80 18.70
N TRP A 201 -18.76 -0.26 19.43
CA TRP A 201 -18.02 -1.51 19.50
C TRP A 201 -17.90 -2.24 18.15
N THR A 202 -18.95 -2.26 17.36
CA THR A 202 -18.96 -2.91 16.05
C THR A 202 -18.04 -2.19 15.04
N GLY A 203 -17.94 -0.87 15.12
CA GLY A 203 -17.00 -0.09 14.34
C GLY A 203 -15.54 -0.45 14.68
N PHE A 204 -15.24 -0.62 15.95
CA PHE A 204 -13.92 -1.06 16.41
C PHE A 204 -13.54 -2.45 15.87
N ILE A 205 -14.45 -3.42 15.97
CA ILE A 205 -14.23 -4.77 15.42
C ILE A 205 -14.02 -4.72 13.89
N GLY A 206 -14.86 -4.01 13.16
CA GLY A 206 -14.74 -3.87 11.71
C GLY A 206 -13.42 -3.24 11.28
N TRP A 207 -12.85 -2.39 12.14
CA TRP A 207 -11.56 -1.79 11.91
C TRP A 207 -10.39 -2.76 12.08
N HIS A 208 -10.44 -3.65 13.08
CA HIS A 208 -9.34 -4.55 13.42
C HIS A 208 -9.35 -5.89 12.67
N LEU A 209 -10.49 -6.30 12.12
CA LEU A 209 -10.63 -7.56 11.39
C LEU A 209 -10.43 -7.42 9.86
N GLY A 210 -10.25 -6.22 9.36
CA GLY A 210 -10.01 -5.96 7.93
C GLY A 210 -8.56 -5.93 7.61
#